data_9a61d9ab6b266a453c7e35ce7714c193
#
_entry.id   9a61d9ab6b266a453c7e35ce7714c193
#
_cell.length_a   1.000
_cell.length_b   1.000
_cell.length_c   1.000
_cell.angle_alpha   90.00
_cell.angle_beta   90.00
_cell.angle_gamma   90.00
#
_symmetry.space_group_name_H-M   'P 1'
#
loop_
_entity.id
_entity.type
_entity.pdbx_description
1 polymer ?
#
loop_
_entity_poly.entity_id
_entity_poly.type
_entity_poly.pdbx_seq_one_letter_code
_entity_poly.pdbx_strand_id
1 'polypeptide(L)'
;SPDAKEIAFVLRGDVYVTSTEYSTTKQITNTPQQERDIHFSPDGRSIVYASERNGLWQIYQTSLAKKEEKQFAYATDIKEERLTNSDITSFQPQYSPDGKEVAFLENRTTIRVLNLKSKAVRTVMDGKYEYSYSDGDQWYQWSPDSKWILTNYIGIGGWNNKDVALVNASGNGEIHNLTESGYSDGNA
;
A
#
# COMPACT_ATOMS: atom_id res chain seq x y z
N SER A 1 13.81 -4.44 0.57
CA SER A 1 13.78 -4.42 -0.92
C SER A 1 13.59 -5.82 -1.48
N PRO A 2 13.13 -5.98 -2.72
CA PRO A 2 12.88 -7.28 -3.34
C PRO A 2 14.13 -8.17 -3.45
N ASP A 3 15.30 -7.56 -3.59
CA ASP A 3 16.60 -8.24 -3.66
C ASP A 3 17.25 -8.48 -2.28
N ALA A 4 16.54 -8.15 -1.20
CA ALA A 4 16.98 -8.25 0.19
C ALA A 4 18.25 -7.43 0.54
N LYS A 5 18.63 -6.43 -0.28
CA LYS A 5 19.82 -5.60 -0.05
C LYS A 5 19.56 -4.35 0.76
N GLU A 6 18.30 -3.99 0.93
CA GLU A 6 17.88 -2.82 1.69
C GLU A 6 16.65 -3.11 2.55
N ILE A 7 16.59 -2.45 3.69
CA ILE A 7 15.43 -2.43 4.59
C ILE A 7 14.93 -0.99 4.69
N ALA A 8 13.64 -0.78 4.42
CA ALA A 8 12.97 0.49 4.69
C ALA A 8 12.25 0.41 6.04
N PHE A 9 12.31 1.49 6.82
CA PHE A 9 11.66 1.58 8.11
C PHE A 9 11.26 3.02 8.43
N VAL A 10 10.34 3.19 9.36
CA VAL A 10 9.99 4.51 9.89
C VAL A 10 10.67 4.71 11.24
N LEU A 11 11.30 5.86 11.41
CA LEU A 11 11.88 6.29 12.67
C LEU A 11 11.48 7.75 12.96
N ARG A 12 10.80 7.97 14.07
CA ARG A 12 10.31 9.30 14.50
C ARG A 12 9.45 10.02 13.47
N GLY A 13 8.70 9.26 12.67
CA GLY A 13 7.81 9.77 11.64
C GLY A 13 8.43 9.87 10.25
N ASP A 14 9.74 9.77 10.09
CA ASP A 14 10.40 9.81 8.79
C ASP A 14 10.74 8.41 8.25
N VAL A 15 10.75 8.29 6.92
CA VAL A 15 11.17 7.09 6.20
C VAL A 15 12.68 7.07 6.03
N TYR A 16 13.27 5.93 6.38
CA TYR A 16 14.69 5.64 6.19
C TYR A 16 14.87 4.36 5.39
N VAL A 17 15.98 4.27 4.67
CA VAL A 17 16.44 3.04 4.01
C VAL A 17 17.88 2.76 4.44
N THR A 18 18.13 1.53 4.89
CA THR A 18 19.46 1.07 5.26
C THR A 18 19.89 -0.09 4.38
N SER A 19 21.19 -0.14 4.05
CA SER A 19 21.79 -1.29 3.40
C SER A 19 21.87 -2.48 4.37
N THR A 20 21.65 -3.70 3.87
CA THR A 20 21.87 -4.94 4.63
C THR A 20 23.31 -5.42 4.55
N GLU A 21 24.09 -4.91 3.57
CA GLU A 21 25.47 -5.31 3.33
C GLU A 21 26.48 -4.38 4.00
N TYR A 22 26.12 -3.10 4.20
CA TYR A 22 27.03 -2.07 4.72
C TYR A 22 26.32 -1.16 5.72
N SER A 23 27.10 -0.52 6.59
CA SER A 23 26.58 0.43 7.62
C SER A 23 26.20 1.79 7.02
N THR A 24 25.32 1.79 5.99
CA THR A 24 24.87 3.01 5.31
C THR A 24 23.36 3.12 5.42
N THR A 25 22.89 4.23 5.96
CA THR A 25 21.46 4.55 6.09
C THR A 25 21.19 5.91 5.48
N LYS A 26 20.15 6.01 4.67
CA LYS A 26 19.69 7.26 4.08
C LYS A 26 18.31 7.63 4.62
N GLN A 27 18.16 8.86 5.03
CA GLN A 27 16.86 9.47 5.29
C GLN A 27 16.18 9.78 3.94
N ILE A 28 14.97 9.28 3.76
CA ILE A 28 14.18 9.44 2.53
C ILE A 28 13.25 10.63 2.65
N THR A 29 12.59 10.77 3.80
CA THR A 29 11.74 11.93 4.11
C THR A 29 12.35 12.74 5.24
N ASN A 30 12.09 14.04 5.25
CA ASN A 30 12.48 14.95 6.32
C ASN A 30 11.40 16.01 6.42
N THR A 31 10.29 15.64 7.05
CA THR A 31 9.11 16.48 7.16
C THR A 31 8.68 16.61 8.61
N PRO A 32 7.96 17.66 8.99
CA PRO A 32 7.41 17.76 10.34
C PRO A 32 6.19 16.85 10.57
N GLN A 33 5.67 16.21 9.52
CA GLN A 33 4.54 15.27 9.56
C GLN A 33 5.02 13.83 9.73
N GLN A 34 4.06 12.92 9.92
CA GLN A 34 4.36 11.50 10.07
C GLN A 34 4.20 10.76 8.74
N GLU A 35 5.09 9.82 8.51
CA GLU A 35 5.01 8.81 7.46
C GLU A 35 4.82 7.41 8.06
N ARG A 36 4.13 6.51 7.31
CA ARG A 36 3.91 5.11 7.69
C ARG A 36 3.60 4.22 6.49
N ASP A 37 3.43 2.92 6.70
CA ASP A 37 2.96 1.96 5.72
C ASP A 37 3.84 1.91 4.46
N ILE A 38 5.11 1.59 4.64
CA ILE A 38 6.11 1.60 3.56
C ILE A 38 6.02 0.33 2.73
N HIS A 39 6.07 0.46 1.40
CA HIS A 39 6.18 -0.66 0.49
C HIS A 39 7.14 -0.38 -0.67
N PHE A 40 8.08 -1.28 -0.94
CA PHE A 40 8.97 -1.19 -2.11
C PHE A 40 8.24 -1.58 -3.40
N SER A 41 8.59 -0.91 -4.50
CA SER A 41 8.23 -1.40 -5.83
C SER A 41 8.92 -2.73 -6.15
N PRO A 42 8.33 -3.58 -7.01
CA PRO A 42 8.92 -4.88 -7.37
C PRO A 42 10.31 -4.80 -8.00
N ASP A 43 10.66 -3.68 -8.62
CA ASP A 43 11.98 -3.43 -9.18
C ASP A 43 12.98 -2.80 -8.18
N GLY A 44 12.53 -2.52 -6.95
CA GLY A 44 13.32 -1.90 -5.89
C GLY A 44 13.66 -0.43 -6.12
N ARG A 45 13.15 0.22 -7.17
CA ARG A 45 13.52 1.58 -7.56
C ARG A 45 12.63 2.68 -7.00
N SER A 46 11.52 2.28 -6.38
CA SER A 46 10.57 3.21 -5.77
C SER A 46 10.07 2.66 -4.44
N ILE A 47 9.62 3.58 -3.58
CA ILE A 47 8.99 3.28 -2.30
C ILE A 47 7.70 4.08 -2.24
N VAL A 48 6.58 3.45 -1.90
CA VAL A 48 5.34 4.15 -1.54
C VAL A 48 5.16 4.15 -0.03
N TYR A 49 4.52 5.17 0.47
CA TYR A 49 4.20 5.35 1.89
C TYR A 49 3.00 6.28 2.05
N ALA A 50 2.33 6.21 3.19
CA ALA A 50 1.34 7.20 3.60
C ALA A 50 2.01 8.32 4.39
N SER A 51 1.64 9.58 4.12
CA SER A 51 2.12 10.76 4.84
C SER A 51 0.97 11.69 5.21
N GLU A 52 1.00 12.23 6.45
CA GLU A 52 -0.04 13.09 7.02
C GLU A 52 0.15 14.59 6.63
N ARG A 53 0.66 14.87 5.47
CA ARG A 53 0.88 16.25 5.03
C ARG A 53 -0.45 16.96 4.77
N ASN A 54 -0.51 18.24 5.16
CA ASN A 54 -1.71 19.08 5.08
C ASN A 54 -2.91 18.56 5.92
N GLY A 55 -2.65 17.83 6.99
CA GLY A 55 -3.67 17.34 7.92
C GLY A 55 -4.48 16.13 7.42
N LEU A 56 -4.09 15.54 6.29
CA LEU A 56 -4.71 14.34 5.73
C LEU A 56 -3.66 13.33 5.29
N TRP A 57 -3.89 12.06 5.61
CA TRP A 57 -3.09 10.96 5.11
C TRP A 57 -3.29 10.80 3.61
N GLN A 58 -2.21 10.84 2.85
CA GLN A 58 -2.20 10.65 1.40
C GLN A 58 -1.02 9.78 1.01
N ILE A 59 -1.09 9.17 -0.16
CA ILE A 59 -0.05 8.29 -0.65
C ILE A 59 0.99 9.09 -1.43
N TYR A 60 2.24 8.89 -1.06
CA TYR A 60 3.43 9.44 -1.71
C TYR A 60 4.31 8.32 -2.25
N GLN A 61 5.08 8.65 -3.26
CA GLN A 61 6.10 7.78 -3.84
C GLN A 61 7.42 8.52 -3.88
N THR A 62 8.49 7.87 -3.42
CA THR A 62 9.86 8.33 -3.68
C THR A 62 10.56 7.35 -4.58
N SER A 63 11.26 7.84 -5.60
CA SER A 63 11.94 7.03 -6.62
C SER A 63 13.40 7.46 -6.77
N LEU A 64 14.27 6.51 -7.16
CA LEU A 64 15.62 6.82 -7.61
C LEU A 64 15.58 7.67 -8.88
N ALA A 65 16.17 8.87 -8.83
CA ALA A 65 16.14 9.80 -9.95
C ALA A 65 17.07 9.37 -11.11
N LYS A 66 18.20 8.74 -10.78
CA LYS A 66 19.21 8.33 -11.75
C LYS A 66 19.09 6.86 -12.10
N LYS A 67 19.19 6.52 -13.38
CA LYS A 67 19.05 5.14 -13.89
C LYS A 67 20.17 4.22 -13.44
N GLU A 68 21.36 4.73 -13.28
CA GLU A 68 22.56 4.01 -12.85
C GLU A 68 22.53 3.65 -11.36
N GLU A 69 21.81 4.42 -10.54
CA GLU A 69 21.64 4.13 -9.12
C GLU A 69 20.62 3.00 -8.94
N LYS A 70 20.94 2.02 -8.12
CA LYS A 70 20.13 0.82 -7.90
C LYS A 70 19.60 0.69 -6.47
N GLN A 71 20.15 1.45 -5.54
CA GLN A 71 19.85 1.35 -4.11
C GLN A 71 19.66 2.73 -3.52
N PHE A 72 18.67 2.86 -2.66
CA PHE A 72 18.36 4.12 -1.97
C PHE A 72 19.45 4.52 -0.98
N ALA A 73 20.05 3.56 -0.27
CA ALA A 73 21.06 3.84 0.73
C ALA A 73 22.26 4.63 0.16
N TYR A 74 22.54 4.48 -1.13
CA TYR A 74 23.65 5.15 -1.82
C TYR A 74 23.19 6.20 -2.84
N ALA A 75 21.89 6.40 -3.00
CA ALA A 75 21.37 7.33 -3.98
C ALA A 75 21.84 8.75 -3.70
N THR A 76 22.30 9.44 -4.71
CA THR A 76 22.70 10.85 -4.63
C THR A 76 21.52 11.78 -4.91
N ASP A 77 20.52 11.29 -5.63
CA ASP A 77 19.32 12.04 -5.97
C ASP A 77 18.08 11.15 -5.94
N ILE A 78 17.01 11.65 -5.34
CA ILE A 78 15.70 10.98 -5.23
C ILE A 78 14.59 11.95 -5.61
N LYS A 79 13.53 11.45 -6.22
CA LYS A 79 12.38 12.23 -6.63
C LYS A 79 11.14 11.77 -5.87
N GLU A 80 10.48 12.71 -5.21
CA GLU A 80 9.19 12.47 -4.56
C GLU A 80 8.03 12.92 -5.43
N GLU A 81 6.92 12.19 -5.39
CA GLU A 81 5.64 12.51 -6.03
C GLU A 81 4.49 12.16 -5.10
N ARG A 82 3.51 13.05 -4.97
CA ARG A 82 2.23 12.74 -4.33
C ARG A 82 1.35 11.98 -5.32
N LEU A 83 0.89 10.78 -4.95
CA LEU A 83 0.08 9.91 -5.81
C LEU A 83 -1.42 10.14 -5.65
N THR A 84 -1.90 10.41 -4.43
CA THR A 84 -3.32 10.69 -4.16
C THR A 84 -3.52 12.14 -3.76
N ASN A 85 -4.63 12.72 -4.20
CA ASN A 85 -4.99 14.11 -3.91
C ASN A 85 -6.51 14.23 -3.76
N SER A 86 -7.03 13.63 -2.69
CA SER A 86 -8.45 13.67 -2.32
C SER A 86 -8.64 14.30 -0.95
N ASP A 87 -9.88 14.65 -0.63
CA ASP A 87 -10.27 15.13 0.71
C ASP A 87 -10.54 13.97 1.69
N ILE A 88 -10.18 12.74 1.30
CA ILE A 88 -10.37 11.52 2.08
C ILE A 88 -8.99 10.93 2.38
N THR A 89 -8.82 10.43 3.60
CA THR A 89 -7.58 9.79 4.04
C THR A 89 -7.29 8.50 3.28
N SER A 90 -6.03 8.29 2.94
CA SER A 90 -5.50 7.13 2.21
C SER A 90 -4.37 6.47 2.98
N PHE A 91 -4.41 5.14 3.14
CA PHE A 91 -3.50 4.35 3.97
C PHE A 91 -2.99 3.10 3.26
N GLN A 92 -1.98 2.46 3.86
CA GLN A 92 -1.47 1.13 3.55
C GLN A 92 -1.24 0.88 2.05
N PRO A 93 -0.44 1.73 1.36
CA PRO A 93 -0.19 1.52 -0.06
C PRO A 93 0.63 0.25 -0.31
N GLN A 94 0.27 -0.48 -1.37
CA GLN A 94 1.01 -1.65 -1.83
C GLN A 94 1.11 -1.64 -3.36
N TYR A 95 2.32 -1.82 -3.89
CA TYR A 95 2.47 -2.04 -5.32
C TYR A 95 1.87 -3.37 -5.75
N SER A 96 1.27 -3.39 -6.94
CA SER A 96 1.00 -4.64 -7.63
C SER A 96 2.31 -5.37 -7.98
N PRO A 97 2.34 -6.72 -8.01
CA PRO A 97 3.55 -7.46 -8.35
C PRO A 97 4.15 -7.11 -9.71
N ASP A 98 3.36 -6.65 -10.67
CA ASP A 98 3.83 -6.19 -11.99
C ASP A 98 4.33 -4.73 -11.98
N GLY A 99 4.24 -4.03 -10.85
CA GLY A 99 4.73 -2.67 -10.64
C GLY A 99 3.96 -1.57 -11.35
N LYS A 100 2.80 -1.86 -11.93
CA LYS A 100 2.05 -0.86 -12.72
C LYS A 100 1.01 -0.09 -11.91
N GLU A 101 0.63 -0.62 -10.76
CA GLU A 101 -0.46 -0.10 -9.95
C GLU A 101 -0.08 -0.06 -8.47
N VAL A 102 -0.80 0.78 -7.72
CA VAL A 102 -0.73 0.85 -6.26
C VAL A 102 -2.13 0.70 -5.71
N ALA A 103 -2.36 -0.35 -4.91
CA ALA A 103 -3.56 -0.46 -4.09
C ALA A 103 -3.39 0.35 -2.80
N PHE A 104 -4.47 0.86 -2.26
CA PHE A 104 -4.49 1.55 -0.98
C PHE A 104 -5.90 1.52 -0.36
N LEU A 105 -5.98 1.76 0.94
CA LEU A 105 -7.25 1.92 1.65
C LEU A 105 -7.65 3.39 1.67
N GLU A 106 -8.82 3.72 1.16
CA GLU A 106 -9.47 5.01 1.32
C GLU A 106 -10.50 4.91 2.44
N ASN A 107 -10.50 5.86 3.36
CA ASN A 107 -11.40 5.89 4.51
C ASN A 107 -11.42 4.55 5.29
N ARG A 108 -10.24 3.94 5.52
CA ARG A 108 -9.98 2.69 6.27
C ARG A 108 -10.43 1.39 5.59
N THR A 109 -11.51 1.35 4.85
CA THR A 109 -12.15 0.09 4.41
C THR A 109 -12.32 -0.05 2.91
N THR A 110 -12.38 1.06 2.17
CA THR A 110 -12.53 1.02 0.71
C THR A 110 -11.20 0.70 0.05
N ILE A 111 -11.10 -0.42 -0.66
CA ILE A 111 -9.91 -0.75 -1.45
C ILE A 111 -9.98 0.00 -2.78
N ARG A 112 -8.97 0.84 -3.00
CA ARG A 112 -8.76 1.60 -4.23
C ARG A 112 -7.51 1.14 -4.94
N VAL A 113 -7.47 1.26 -6.25
CA VAL A 113 -6.28 1.01 -7.05
C VAL A 113 -6.01 2.19 -7.96
N LEU A 114 -4.79 2.70 -7.89
CA LEU A 114 -4.25 3.77 -8.74
C LEU A 114 -3.35 3.16 -9.81
N ASN A 115 -3.62 3.49 -11.06
CA ASN A 115 -2.72 3.17 -12.17
C ASN A 115 -1.61 4.23 -12.25
N LEU A 116 -0.35 3.81 -12.12
CA LEU A 116 0.80 4.74 -12.03
C LEU A 116 1.04 5.54 -13.31
N LYS A 117 0.69 4.98 -14.45
CA LYS A 117 0.89 5.64 -15.75
C LYS A 117 -0.23 6.63 -16.07
N SER A 118 -1.48 6.20 -15.97
CA SER A 118 -2.64 7.05 -16.31
C SER A 118 -3.08 7.96 -15.18
N LYS A 119 -2.63 7.69 -13.95
CA LYS A 119 -3.07 8.33 -12.70
C LYS A 119 -4.58 8.13 -12.41
N ALA A 120 -5.23 7.23 -13.12
CA ALA A 120 -6.62 6.88 -12.87
C ALA A 120 -6.75 6.04 -11.60
N VAL A 121 -7.75 6.37 -10.77
CA VAL A 121 -8.09 5.64 -9.55
C VAL A 121 -9.44 4.97 -9.73
N ARG A 122 -9.54 3.69 -9.33
CA ARG A 122 -10.79 2.93 -9.34
C ARG A 122 -11.07 2.30 -7.98
N THR A 123 -12.33 2.06 -7.68
CA THR A 123 -12.75 1.26 -6.53
C THR A 123 -12.67 -0.22 -6.90
N VAL A 124 -12.04 -1.01 -6.05
CA VAL A 124 -11.95 -2.47 -6.19
C VAL A 124 -12.93 -3.14 -5.25
N MET A 125 -12.99 -2.71 -3.99
CA MET A 125 -13.98 -3.16 -3.03
C MET A 125 -14.56 -1.96 -2.28
N ASP A 126 -15.88 -1.86 -2.23
CA ASP A 126 -16.59 -0.84 -1.47
C ASP A 126 -16.42 -1.09 0.04
N GLY A 127 -16.19 -0.03 0.81
CA GLY A 127 -15.97 -0.09 2.25
C GLY A 127 -17.11 -0.66 3.08
N LYS A 128 -18.33 -0.77 2.50
CA LYS A 128 -19.48 -1.41 3.16
C LYS A 128 -19.28 -2.92 3.39
N TYR A 129 -18.34 -3.55 2.70
CA TYR A 129 -18.01 -4.97 2.83
C TYR A 129 -16.92 -5.24 3.85
N GLU A 130 -16.50 -4.24 4.60
CA GLU A 130 -15.51 -4.38 5.66
C GLU A 130 -15.82 -3.43 6.81
N TYR A 131 -15.28 -3.72 7.99
CA TYR A 131 -15.41 -2.89 9.18
C TYR A 131 -14.05 -2.68 9.84
N SER A 132 -13.73 -1.43 10.17
CA SER A 132 -12.48 -1.04 10.79
C SER A 132 -12.74 -0.36 12.13
N TYR A 133 -11.98 -0.74 13.16
CA TYR A 133 -11.95 -0.10 14.46
C TYR A 133 -10.94 1.02 14.55
N SER A 134 -9.83 0.89 13.81
CA SER A 134 -8.72 1.85 13.86
C SER A 134 -7.97 1.90 12.53
N ASP A 135 -7.18 2.97 12.33
CA ASP A 135 -6.32 3.09 11.17
C ASP A 135 -5.27 1.97 11.17
N GLY A 136 -5.17 1.25 10.06
CA GLY A 136 -4.18 0.20 9.87
C GLY A 136 -4.59 -1.19 10.38
N ASP A 137 -5.85 -1.40 10.77
CA ASP A 137 -6.36 -2.70 11.22
C ASP A 137 -6.90 -3.58 10.08
N GLN A 138 -6.86 -3.10 8.84
CA GLN A 138 -7.28 -3.87 7.68
C GLN A 138 -6.10 -4.60 7.06
N TRP A 139 -6.39 -5.77 6.50
CA TRP A 139 -5.43 -6.59 5.79
C TRP A 139 -5.90 -6.85 4.36
N TYR A 140 -5.00 -6.70 3.41
CA TYR A 140 -5.20 -7.12 2.02
C TYR A 140 -3.86 -7.43 1.36
N GLN A 141 -3.88 -8.25 0.33
CA GLN A 141 -2.69 -8.65 -0.41
C GLN A 141 -3.00 -8.89 -1.88
N TRP A 142 -2.10 -8.45 -2.76
CA TRP A 142 -2.16 -8.76 -4.17
C TRP A 142 -1.90 -10.23 -4.46
N SER A 143 -2.61 -10.80 -5.44
CA SER A 143 -2.21 -12.06 -6.05
C SER A 143 -0.94 -11.89 -6.88
N PRO A 144 -0.10 -12.94 -7.02
CA PRO A 144 1.16 -12.85 -7.77
C PRO A 144 0.99 -12.43 -9.25
N ASP A 145 -0.17 -12.67 -9.84
CA ASP A 145 -0.48 -12.28 -11.22
C ASP A 145 -1.07 -10.87 -11.36
N SER A 146 -1.16 -10.12 -10.26
CA SER A 146 -1.71 -8.76 -10.20
C SER A 146 -3.20 -8.63 -10.60
N LYS A 147 -3.95 -9.72 -10.64
CA LYS A 147 -5.35 -9.70 -11.09
C LYS A 147 -6.36 -9.67 -9.96
N TRP A 148 -5.95 -10.10 -8.78
CA TRP A 148 -6.81 -10.25 -7.63
C TRP A 148 -6.22 -9.59 -6.39
N ILE A 149 -7.09 -9.24 -5.46
CA ILE A 149 -6.73 -8.83 -4.11
C ILE A 149 -7.42 -9.78 -3.14
N LEU A 150 -6.63 -10.43 -2.29
CA LEU A 150 -7.11 -11.21 -1.15
C LEU A 150 -7.33 -10.25 0.02
N THR A 151 -8.48 -10.32 0.67
CA THR A 151 -8.82 -9.41 1.77
C THR A 151 -9.85 -10.01 2.71
N ASN A 152 -10.00 -9.41 3.88
CA ASN A 152 -11.16 -9.67 4.72
C ASN A 152 -12.43 -9.17 4.03
N TYR A 153 -13.53 -9.86 4.29
CA TYR A 153 -14.83 -9.58 3.70
C TYR A 153 -15.95 -9.84 4.69
N ILE A 154 -16.82 -8.86 4.87
CA ILE A 154 -18.07 -9.04 5.61
C ILE A 154 -19.18 -9.08 4.57
N GLY A 155 -19.73 -10.25 4.33
CA GLY A 155 -20.85 -10.43 3.43
C GLY A 155 -22.12 -9.66 3.88
N ILE A 156 -23.15 -9.76 3.08
CA ILE A 156 -24.45 -9.19 3.45
C ILE A 156 -25.03 -10.02 4.61
N GLY A 157 -24.80 -9.62 5.85
CA GLY A 157 -25.45 -10.35 6.95
C GLY A 157 -24.88 -10.17 8.36
N GLY A 158 -23.79 -9.50 8.56
CA GLY A 158 -23.38 -9.22 9.94
C GLY A 158 -21.90 -8.97 10.16
N TRP A 159 -21.63 -7.93 10.89
CA TRP A 159 -20.29 -7.48 11.29
C TRP A 159 -19.50 -8.50 12.14
N ASN A 160 -20.13 -9.56 12.61
CA ASN A 160 -19.54 -10.58 13.47
C ASN A 160 -18.97 -11.79 12.72
N ASN A 161 -19.13 -11.87 11.41
CA ASN A 161 -18.65 -13.00 10.61
C ASN A 161 -17.79 -12.47 9.47
N LYS A 162 -16.49 -12.37 9.74
CA LYS A 162 -15.51 -12.03 8.71
C LYS A 162 -15.13 -13.28 7.95
N ASP A 163 -15.14 -13.19 6.65
CA ASP A 163 -14.64 -14.19 5.73
C ASP A 163 -13.38 -13.68 5.03
N VAL A 164 -12.74 -14.56 4.28
CA VAL A 164 -11.65 -14.21 3.35
C VAL A 164 -12.20 -14.27 1.93
N ALA A 165 -11.97 -13.24 1.16
CA ALA A 165 -12.42 -13.16 -0.23
C ALA A 165 -11.33 -12.75 -1.20
N LEU A 166 -11.46 -13.22 -2.45
CA LEU A 166 -10.74 -12.71 -3.61
C LEU A 166 -11.61 -11.69 -4.34
N VAL A 167 -11.05 -10.50 -4.53
CA VAL A 167 -11.72 -9.39 -5.22
C VAL A 167 -10.97 -9.13 -6.52
N ASN A 168 -11.69 -9.04 -7.64
CA ASN A 168 -11.08 -8.76 -8.93
C ASN A 168 -10.50 -7.33 -8.97
N ALA A 169 -9.18 -7.23 -9.17
CA ALA A 169 -8.47 -5.97 -9.11
C ALA A 169 -8.85 -4.98 -10.24
N SER A 170 -9.58 -5.42 -11.28
CA SER A 170 -10.09 -4.51 -12.31
C SER A 170 -11.21 -3.58 -11.82
N GLY A 171 -11.81 -3.88 -10.66
CA GLY A 171 -12.94 -3.11 -10.13
C GLY A 171 -14.28 -3.39 -10.82
N ASN A 172 -14.42 -4.56 -11.43
CA ASN A 172 -15.66 -5.00 -12.10
C ASN A 172 -16.76 -5.48 -11.13
N GLY A 173 -16.49 -5.48 -9.81
CA GLY A 173 -17.42 -5.92 -8.78
C GLY A 173 -17.42 -7.44 -8.53
N GLU A 174 -16.53 -8.19 -9.17
CA GLU A 174 -16.42 -9.63 -8.98
C GLU A 174 -15.71 -9.93 -7.65
N ILE A 175 -16.40 -10.64 -6.76
CA ILE A 175 -15.93 -11.04 -5.43
C ILE A 175 -16.22 -12.53 -5.24
N HIS A 176 -15.20 -13.29 -4.89
CA HIS A 176 -15.30 -14.71 -4.54
C HIS A 176 -15.04 -14.87 -3.04
N ASN A 177 -16.07 -15.18 -2.27
CA ASN A 177 -15.92 -15.57 -0.88
C ASN A 177 -15.28 -16.97 -0.82
N LEU A 178 -14.15 -17.08 -0.11
CA LEU A 178 -13.36 -18.32 -0.04
C LEU A 178 -13.69 -19.15 1.20
N THR A 179 -14.22 -18.53 2.25
CA THR A 179 -14.41 -19.15 3.57
C THR A 179 -15.83 -18.99 4.06
N GLU A 180 -16.83 -19.09 3.19
CA GLU A 180 -18.25 -19.02 3.55
C GLU A 180 -18.61 -20.14 4.55
N SER A 181 -18.28 -19.86 5.83
CA SER A 181 -18.48 -20.77 6.93
C SER A 181 -19.30 -20.13 8.00
N GLY A 182 -19.97 -20.50 8.85
CA GLY A 182 -20.68 -19.81 9.94
C GLY A 182 -19.75 -19.23 11.02
N TYR A 183 -18.43 -19.24 10.77
CA TYR A 183 -17.39 -18.79 11.72
C TYR A 183 -16.65 -17.59 11.15
N SER A 184 -16.05 -16.79 12.04
CA SER A 184 -15.22 -15.65 11.63
C SER A 184 -13.82 -16.14 11.22
N ASP A 185 -13.51 -15.95 9.95
CA ASP A 185 -12.20 -16.25 9.34
C ASP A 185 -11.48 -14.94 9.01
N GLY A 186 -10.18 -14.89 9.18
CA GLY A 186 -9.44 -13.68 8.84
C GLY A 186 -7.92 -13.88 8.90
N ASN A 187 -7.20 -12.95 8.27
CA ASN A 187 -5.73 -12.96 8.24
C ASN A 187 -5.13 -14.23 7.62
N ALA A 188 -5.69 -14.67 6.50
CA ALA A 188 -5.19 -15.84 5.76
C ALA A 188 -3.93 -15.50 4.93
#